data_31474937d3965f3ab87f3be029106291
#
_entry.id   31474937d3965f3ab87f3be029106291
#
_cell.length_a   1.000
_cell.length_b   1.000
_cell.length_c   1.000
_cell.angle_alpha   90.00
_cell.angle_beta   90.00
_cell.angle_gamma   90.00
#
_symmetry.space_group_name_H-M   'P 1'
#
loop_
_entity.id
_entity.type
_entity.pdbx_description
1 polymer ?
#
loop_
_entity_poly.entity_id
_entity_poly.type
_entity_poly.pdbx_seq_one_letter_code
_entity_poly.pdbx_strand_id
1 'polypeptide(L)'
;MTSNSDHNQQTELPPEDFTGIRKSDVAKYAAGVPAVTQSFKHVAREGIVRGTKSLLKLNQKNGFDCSSCAWPDPDDDRSSFEFCENGAKATASESTARKITRSFFDDNSITDIASHSDHWMELQGRLTEPMVLREDSAHYEPISWDEAFELVASELNSLSSPNQALFYTSGRASNEAAFLYQLFAREYGTNNLPDCSNMCHESSGTALREMIGVGKGTVTLDDFEQARVIFVVGQNPGTNH
;
A
#
# COMPACT_ATOMS: atom_id res chain seq x y z
N MET A 1 -36.15 -21.80 -23.13
CA MET A 1 -36.34 -20.35 -22.98
C MET A 1 -35.93 -20.00 -21.55
N THR A 2 -34.67 -19.79 -21.33
CA THR A 2 -34.10 -19.41 -20.02
C THR A 2 -33.70 -17.96 -20.13
N SER A 3 -34.36 -17.12 -19.36
CA SER A 3 -34.11 -15.69 -19.30
C SER A 3 -32.75 -15.43 -18.66
N ASN A 4 -31.82 -14.92 -19.44
CA ASN A 4 -30.60 -14.29 -19.00
C ASN A 4 -30.99 -13.01 -18.25
N SER A 5 -30.93 -13.02 -16.95
CA SER A 5 -30.95 -11.78 -16.18
C SER A 5 -29.53 -11.19 -16.20
N ASP A 6 -29.32 -10.23 -17.11
CA ASP A 6 -28.15 -9.36 -17.13
C ASP A 6 -28.06 -8.66 -15.77
N HIS A 7 -27.17 -9.14 -14.91
CA HIS A 7 -26.65 -8.37 -13.80
C HIS A 7 -25.67 -7.33 -14.37
N ASN A 8 -26.24 -6.30 -14.96
CA ASN A 8 -25.53 -5.05 -15.18
C ASN A 8 -25.43 -4.33 -13.82
N GLN A 9 -24.56 -4.84 -12.95
CA GLN A 9 -24.07 -4.03 -11.83
C GLN A 9 -23.19 -2.95 -12.45
N GLN A 10 -23.81 -1.85 -12.82
CA GLN A 10 -23.08 -0.59 -12.93
C GLN A 10 -22.46 -0.40 -11.53
N THR A 11 -21.16 -0.54 -11.44
CA THR A 11 -20.39 -0.05 -10.30
C THR A 11 -20.63 1.46 -10.28
N GLU A 12 -21.62 1.89 -9.51
CA GLU A 12 -21.80 3.30 -9.26
C GLU A 12 -20.53 3.79 -8.60
N LEU A 13 -19.84 4.69 -9.29
CA LEU A 13 -18.71 5.38 -8.68
C LEU A 13 -19.23 6.08 -7.42
N PRO A 14 -18.50 5.97 -6.30
CA PRO A 14 -18.91 6.67 -5.08
C PRO A 14 -19.13 8.15 -5.38
N PRO A 15 -20.14 8.80 -4.76
CA PRO A 15 -20.37 10.22 -4.95
C PRO A 15 -19.08 11.03 -4.75
N GLU A 16 -18.92 12.12 -5.48
CA GLU A 16 -17.72 12.98 -5.39
C GLU A 16 -17.45 13.45 -3.96
N ASP A 17 -18.50 13.64 -3.17
CA ASP A 17 -18.42 14.00 -1.75
C ASP A 17 -17.75 12.93 -0.88
N PHE A 18 -17.85 11.66 -1.26
CA PHE A 18 -17.22 10.54 -0.55
C PHE A 18 -15.74 10.36 -0.90
N THR A 19 -15.39 10.54 -2.15
CA THR A 19 -14.02 10.26 -2.62
C THR A 19 -13.12 11.49 -2.57
N GLY A 20 -13.71 12.68 -2.55
CA GLY A 20 -12.95 13.94 -2.70
C GLY A 20 -12.28 14.08 -4.07
N ILE A 21 -12.56 13.16 -5.01
CA ILE A 21 -12.01 13.20 -6.36
C ILE A 21 -12.85 14.20 -7.16
N ARG A 22 -12.20 15.26 -7.61
CA ARG A 22 -12.78 16.24 -8.52
C ARG A 22 -12.03 16.23 -9.83
N LYS A 23 -12.75 16.25 -10.95
CA LYS A 23 -12.14 16.55 -12.25
C LYS A 23 -11.57 17.96 -12.19
N SER A 24 -10.27 18.08 -12.37
CA SER A 24 -9.59 19.35 -12.55
C SER A 24 -9.12 19.50 -13.99
N ASP A 25 -8.84 20.72 -14.39
CA ASP A 25 -8.15 20.95 -15.64
C ASP A 25 -6.78 20.27 -15.64
N VAL A 26 -6.30 19.92 -16.83
CA VAL A 26 -4.97 19.31 -16.98
C VAL A 26 -3.92 20.21 -16.36
N ALA A 27 -3.14 19.68 -15.44
CA ALA A 27 -2.06 20.40 -14.79
C ALA A 27 -1.01 20.84 -15.85
N LYS A 28 -0.66 22.13 -15.81
CA LYS A 28 0.36 22.69 -16.73
C LYS A 28 1.78 22.42 -16.27
N TYR A 29 1.95 22.04 -15.00
CA TYR A 29 3.25 21.82 -14.36
C TYR A 29 3.16 20.57 -13.50
N ALA A 30 4.24 19.77 -13.51
CA ALA A 30 4.46 18.66 -12.60
C ALA A 30 5.57 19.03 -11.61
N ALA A 31 5.56 18.43 -10.43
CA ALA A 31 6.52 18.66 -9.36
C ALA A 31 6.59 20.12 -8.85
N GLY A 32 7.72 20.56 -8.31
CA GLY A 32 7.94 21.92 -7.83
C GLY A 32 7.01 22.35 -6.68
N VAL A 33 6.62 23.62 -6.66
CA VAL A 33 5.82 24.21 -5.59
C VAL A 33 4.49 23.49 -5.34
N PRO A 34 3.72 23.05 -6.36
CA PRO A 34 2.49 22.28 -6.14
C PRO A 34 2.73 20.97 -5.37
N ALA A 35 3.76 20.20 -5.74
CA ALA A 35 4.10 18.93 -5.06
C ALA A 35 4.53 19.16 -3.61
N VAL A 36 5.35 20.18 -3.35
CA VAL A 36 5.74 20.58 -2.00
C VAL A 36 4.52 20.98 -1.17
N THR A 37 3.59 21.74 -1.75
CA THR A 37 2.37 22.15 -1.06
C THR A 37 1.49 20.94 -0.71
N GLN A 38 1.34 19.99 -1.61
CA GLN A 38 0.57 18.76 -1.33
C GLN A 38 1.25 17.90 -0.27
N SER A 39 2.56 17.73 -0.34
CA SER A 39 3.33 17.02 0.70
C SER A 39 3.10 17.63 2.08
N PHE A 40 3.16 18.95 2.19
CA PHE A 40 2.87 19.67 3.44
C PHE A 40 1.43 19.49 3.93
N LYS A 41 0.44 19.46 3.03
CA LYS A 41 -0.95 19.21 3.41
C LYS A 41 -1.12 17.83 4.04
N HIS A 42 -0.51 16.80 3.45
CA HIS A 42 -0.55 15.44 4.01
C HIS A 42 0.10 15.39 5.39
N VAL A 43 1.28 15.99 5.54
CA VAL A 43 1.99 16.07 6.82
C VAL A 43 1.16 16.82 7.87
N ALA A 44 0.58 17.98 7.51
CA ALA A 44 -0.23 18.77 8.43
C ALA A 44 -1.47 18.02 8.91
N ARG A 45 -2.08 17.20 8.06
CA ARG A 45 -3.26 16.39 8.38
C ARG A 45 -2.96 15.30 9.41
N GLU A 46 -1.77 14.69 9.34
CA GLU A 46 -1.38 13.57 10.21
C GLU A 46 -0.55 14.00 11.44
N GLY A 47 -0.21 15.28 11.53
CA GLY A 47 0.56 15.87 12.62
C GLY A 47 1.92 16.40 12.16
N ILE A 48 2.05 17.71 12.14
CA ILE A 48 3.21 18.43 11.56
C ILE A 48 4.54 17.93 12.13
N VAL A 49 4.67 17.84 13.45
CA VAL A 49 5.94 17.48 14.09
C VAL A 49 6.33 16.03 13.75
N ARG A 50 5.39 15.11 13.84
CA ARG A 50 5.64 13.68 13.56
C ARG A 50 5.91 13.48 12.09
N GLY A 51 5.03 13.97 11.23
CA GLY A 51 5.18 13.81 9.78
C GLY A 51 6.46 14.43 9.26
N THR A 52 6.84 15.64 9.70
CA THR A 52 8.11 16.26 9.30
C THR A 52 9.31 15.43 9.76
N LYS A 53 9.32 14.91 11.00
CA LYS A 53 10.39 14.03 11.47
C LYS A 53 10.48 12.75 10.65
N SER A 54 9.35 12.19 10.24
CA SER A 54 9.30 10.99 9.40
C SER A 54 9.86 11.29 8.00
N LEU A 55 9.44 12.39 7.39
CA LEU A 55 9.95 12.78 6.05
C LEU A 55 11.46 13.04 6.03
N LEU A 56 12.01 13.65 7.09
CA LEU A 56 13.47 13.87 7.19
C LEU A 56 14.28 12.59 7.40
N LYS A 57 13.61 11.48 7.69
CA LYS A 57 14.21 10.16 7.83
C LYS A 57 13.95 9.24 6.65
N LEU A 58 13.04 9.63 5.78
CA LEU A 58 12.64 8.85 4.63
C LEU A 58 13.79 8.77 3.61
N ASN A 59 14.14 7.55 3.19
CA ASN A 59 15.23 7.24 2.27
C ASN A 59 16.61 7.82 2.70
N GLN A 60 16.84 7.95 4.00
CA GLN A 60 18.11 8.41 4.56
C GLN A 60 18.93 7.25 5.14
N LYS A 61 20.27 7.36 5.15
CA LYS A 61 21.19 6.31 5.65
C LYS A 61 20.85 5.82 7.08
N ASN A 62 20.36 6.72 7.93
CA ASN A 62 19.93 6.41 9.31
C ASN A 62 18.41 6.53 9.48
N GLY A 63 17.68 6.26 8.43
CA GLY A 63 16.25 6.36 8.35
C GLY A 63 15.59 5.04 7.95
N PHE A 64 14.60 5.12 7.11
CA PHE A 64 13.85 3.99 6.57
C PHE A 64 13.48 4.24 5.10
N ASP A 65 13.27 3.16 4.38
CA ASP A 65 12.91 3.22 2.96
C ASP A 65 11.43 3.57 2.78
N CYS A 66 11.13 4.19 1.65
CA CYS A 66 9.75 4.55 1.31
C CYS A 66 8.90 3.30 1.12
N SER A 67 7.80 3.22 1.87
CA SER A 67 6.83 2.13 1.76
C SER A 67 5.95 2.20 0.50
N SER A 68 5.99 3.30 -0.26
CA SER A 68 5.16 3.47 -1.45
C SER A 68 5.74 2.77 -2.68
N CYS A 69 7.03 2.94 -2.93
CA CYS A 69 7.75 2.29 -4.02
C CYS A 69 9.23 2.15 -3.68
N ALA A 70 9.96 1.44 -4.51
CA ALA A 70 11.42 1.36 -4.39
C ALA A 70 12.03 2.68 -4.88
N TRP A 71 12.39 3.56 -3.97
CA TRP A 71 13.16 4.76 -4.27
C TRP A 71 14.62 4.37 -4.50
N PRO A 72 15.24 4.70 -5.63
CA PRO A 72 16.65 4.38 -5.85
C PRO A 72 17.51 5.21 -4.90
N ASP A 73 18.42 4.53 -4.21
CA ASP A 73 19.38 5.17 -3.32
C ASP A 73 20.54 5.75 -4.10
N PRO A 74 20.86 7.05 -3.94
CA PRO A 74 22.11 7.60 -4.47
C PRO A 74 23.31 6.99 -3.76
N ASP A 75 24.40 6.72 -4.49
CA ASP A 75 25.58 6.07 -3.94
C ASP A 75 26.30 6.93 -2.89
N ASP A 76 26.45 8.23 -3.14
CA ASP A 76 27.28 9.13 -2.34
C ASP A 76 26.49 10.18 -1.55
N ASP A 77 25.85 11.11 -2.21
CA ASP A 77 25.16 12.23 -1.59
C ASP A 77 23.64 12.08 -1.65
N ARG A 78 23.00 12.17 -0.48
CA ARG A 78 21.56 12.19 -0.37
C ARG A 78 21.08 13.61 -0.07
N SER A 79 20.07 14.04 -0.80
CA SER A 79 19.36 15.27 -0.45
C SER A 79 18.71 15.13 0.92
N SER A 80 18.46 16.25 1.59
CA SER A 80 17.65 16.26 2.82
C SER A 80 16.18 15.90 2.55
N PHE A 81 15.76 15.88 1.28
CA PHE A 81 14.40 15.60 0.82
C PHE A 81 14.41 14.51 -0.26
N GLU A 82 14.66 13.28 0.14
CA GLU A 82 14.69 12.11 -0.74
C GLU A 82 13.31 11.47 -0.86
N PHE A 83 12.32 12.21 -1.33
CA PHE A 83 10.96 11.70 -1.49
C PHE A 83 10.16 12.45 -2.56
N CYS A 84 9.21 11.76 -3.16
CA CYS A 84 8.19 12.37 -4.00
C CYS A 84 6.92 12.66 -3.20
N GLU A 85 5.93 13.31 -3.84
CA GLU A 85 4.62 13.61 -3.25
C GLU A 85 3.91 12.35 -2.72
N ASN A 86 3.93 11.25 -3.48
CA ASN A 86 3.31 9.99 -3.06
C ASN A 86 4.04 9.36 -1.86
N GLY A 87 5.37 9.41 -1.82
CA GLY A 87 6.15 8.98 -0.66
C GLY A 87 5.84 9.80 0.58
N ALA A 88 5.72 11.11 0.43
CA ALA A 88 5.32 12.00 1.52
C ALA A 88 3.91 11.68 2.04
N LYS A 89 2.93 11.43 1.14
CA LYS A 89 1.57 11.00 1.49
C LYS A 89 1.59 9.67 2.24
N ALA A 90 2.25 8.65 1.69
CA ALA A 90 2.31 7.33 2.30
C ALA A 90 2.93 7.37 3.69
N THR A 91 4.07 8.05 3.83
CA THR A 91 4.76 8.22 5.11
C THR A 91 3.92 8.99 6.13
N ALA A 92 3.23 10.04 5.71
CA ALA A 92 2.31 10.78 6.56
C ALA A 92 1.18 9.90 7.08
N SER A 93 0.52 9.15 6.19
CA SER A 93 -0.56 8.21 6.54
C SER A 93 -0.08 7.11 7.49
N GLU A 94 1.11 6.55 7.27
CA GLU A 94 1.67 5.51 8.14
C GLU A 94 2.10 6.04 9.50
N SER A 95 2.50 7.30 9.59
CA SER A 95 2.87 7.95 10.84
C SER A 95 1.69 8.52 11.62
N THR A 96 0.45 8.26 11.23
CA THR A 96 -0.74 8.76 11.92
C THR A 96 -0.78 8.38 13.40
N ALA A 97 -1.33 9.26 14.23
CA ALA A 97 -1.62 8.99 15.63
C ALA A 97 -3.03 8.47 15.87
N ARG A 98 -3.86 8.48 14.81
CA ARG A 98 -5.25 8.02 14.91
C ARG A 98 -5.29 6.52 15.10
N LYS A 99 -6.22 6.08 15.92
CA LYS A 99 -6.40 4.69 16.30
C LYS A 99 -7.85 4.28 16.10
N ILE A 100 -8.03 3.14 15.48
CA ILE A 100 -9.30 2.43 15.46
C ILE A 100 -9.30 1.50 16.66
N THR A 101 -10.17 1.79 17.62
CA THR A 101 -10.32 1.04 18.86
C THR A 101 -11.66 0.30 18.87
N ARG A 102 -11.90 -0.50 19.89
CA ARG A 102 -13.18 -1.17 20.12
C ARG A 102 -14.37 -0.21 19.96
N SER A 103 -14.31 0.98 20.55
CA SER A 103 -15.42 1.93 20.50
C SER A 103 -15.80 2.35 19.07
N PHE A 104 -14.84 2.39 18.15
CA PHE A 104 -15.13 2.64 16.76
C PHE A 104 -16.07 1.57 16.17
N PHE A 105 -15.82 0.31 16.48
CA PHE A 105 -16.65 -0.81 16.00
C PHE A 105 -17.96 -0.96 16.78
N ASP A 106 -17.99 -0.54 18.05
CA ASP A 106 -19.25 -0.46 18.81
C ASP A 106 -20.22 0.57 18.19
N ASP A 107 -19.67 1.69 17.68
CA ASP A 107 -20.41 2.80 17.08
C ASP A 107 -20.73 2.60 15.58
N ASN A 108 -20.00 1.74 14.87
CA ASN A 108 -20.14 1.57 13.43
C ASN A 108 -20.36 0.10 13.09
N SER A 109 -21.51 -0.20 12.50
CA SER A 109 -21.79 -1.53 11.95
C SER A 109 -20.97 -1.78 10.66
N ILE A 110 -20.91 -3.04 10.23
CA ILE A 110 -20.29 -3.41 8.94
C ILE A 110 -20.95 -2.68 7.78
N THR A 111 -22.29 -2.56 7.82
CA THR A 111 -23.05 -1.85 6.78
C THR A 111 -22.70 -0.37 6.75
N ASP A 112 -22.53 0.25 7.93
CA ASP A 112 -22.13 1.65 8.02
C ASP A 112 -20.72 1.84 7.46
N ILE A 113 -19.76 1.00 7.88
CA ILE A 113 -18.38 1.04 7.37
C ILE A 113 -18.34 0.84 5.86
N ALA A 114 -19.09 -0.13 5.33
CA ALA A 114 -19.15 -0.43 3.90
C ALA A 114 -19.82 0.68 3.07
N SER A 115 -20.61 1.55 3.69
CA SER A 115 -21.21 2.70 3.02
C SER A 115 -20.24 3.85 2.78
N HIS A 116 -19.07 3.82 3.43
CA HIS A 116 -18.05 4.83 3.30
C HIS A 116 -17.01 4.49 2.22
N SER A 117 -16.31 5.50 1.72
CA SER A 117 -15.22 5.31 0.75
C SER A 117 -13.97 4.74 1.41
N ASP A 118 -13.12 4.06 0.61
CA ASP A 118 -11.81 3.59 1.05
C ASP A 118 -10.96 4.71 1.64
N HIS A 119 -11.06 5.92 1.07
CA HIS A 119 -10.38 7.09 1.59
C HIS A 119 -10.86 7.47 3.00
N TRP A 120 -12.15 7.38 3.27
CA TRP A 120 -12.69 7.62 4.62
C TRP A 120 -12.15 6.56 5.59
N MET A 121 -12.13 5.28 5.19
CA MET A 121 -11.59 4.20 6.02
C MET A 121 -10.09 4.41 6.34
N GLU A 122 -9.30 4.78 5.34
CA GLU A 122 -7.86 5.11 5.54
C GLU A 122 -7.68 6.21 6.60
N LEU A 123 -8.59 7.17 6.67
CA LEU A 123 -8.51 8.30 7.59
C LEU A 123 -8.89 7.99 9.03
N GLN A 124 -9.51 6.85 9.30
CA GLN A 124 -9.89 6.49 10.67
C GLN A 124 -8.67 6.15 11.55
N GLY A 125 -7.62 5.64 10.95
CA GLY A 125 -6.36 5.37 11.64
C GLY A 125 -5.93 3.92 11.62
N ARG A 126 -5.18 3.51 12.65
CA ARG A 126 -4.60 2.16 12.78
C ARG A 126 -5.42 1.29 13.70
N LEU A 127 -5.70 0.07 13.27
CA LEU A 127 -6.25 -0.98 14.11
C LEU A 127 -5.28 -1.26 15.29
N THR A 128 -5.80 -1.34 16.50
CA THR A 128 -4.97 -1.43 17.71
C THR A 128 -5.00 -2.80 18.37
N GLU A 129 -5.93 -3.64 18.02
CA GLU A 129 -6.14 -4.97 18.58
C GLU A 129 -6.77 -5.90 17.53
N PRO A 130 -6.64 -7.21 17.68
CA PRO A 130 -7.31 -8.15 16.79
C PRO A 130 -8.83 -8.02 16.91
N MET A 131 -9.50 -8.07 15.78
CA MET A 131 -10.96 -7.99 15.69
C MET A 131 -11.48 -9.18 14.91
N VAL A 132 -12.61 -9.71 15.30
CA VAL A 132 -13.31 -10.79 14.58
C VAL A 132 -14.73 -10.35 14.24
N LEU A 133 -15.19 -10.76 13.08
CA LEU A 133 -16.59 -10.68 12.71
C LEU A 133 -17.22 -12.05 12.86
N ARG A 134 -18.18 -12.20 13.75
CA ARG A 134 -18.93 -13.44 13.91
C ARG A 134 -20.14 -13.46 12.98
N GLU A 135 -20.56 -14.67 12.60
CA GLU A 135 -21.59 -14.90 11.57
C GLU A 135 -22.91 -14.18 11.86
N ASP A 136 -23.29 -14.07 13.13
CA ASP A 136 -24.53 -13.41 13.58
C ASP A 136 -24.34 -11.96 14.06
N SER A 137 -23.16 -11.38 13.90
CA SER A 137 -22.85 -10.02 14.37
C SER A 137 -22.85 -9.02 13.22
N ALA A 138 -23.42 -7.84 13.46
CA ALA A 138 -23.28 -6.70 12.58
C ALA A 138 -22.06 -5.83 12.89
N HIS A 139 -21.32 -6.15 13.94
CA HIS A 139 -20.18 -5.39 14.43
C HIS A 139 -18.97 -6.28 14.60
N TYR A 140 -17.77 -5.72 14.37
CA TYR A 140 -16.54 -6.39 14.75
C TYR A 140 -16.38 -6.39 16.27
N GLU A 141 -15.91 -7.51 16.80
CA GLU A 141 -15.65 -7.72 18.22
C GLU A 141 -14.17 -7.89 18.49
N PRO A 142 -13.62 -7.30 19.56
CA PRO A 142 -12.23 -7.51 19.93
C PRO A 142 -12.02 -8.93 20.44
N ILE A 143 -10.91 -9.53 20.05
CA ILE A 143 -10.45 -10.81 20.57
C ILE A 143 -9.01 -10.69 21.07
N SER A 144 -8.58 -11.62 21.92
CA SER A 144 -7.18 -11.69 22.32
C SER A 144 -6.29 -12.18 21.16
N TRP A 145 -4.99 -11.92 21.24
CA TRP A 145 -4.05 -12.46 20.27
C TRP A 145 -4.04 -14.00 20.26
N ASP A 146 -4.18 -14.61 21.43
CA ASP A 146 -4.23 -16.08 21.54
C ASP A 146 -5.46 -16.64 20.82
N GLU A 147 -6.64 -16.06 21.03
CA GLU A 147 -7.85 -16.42 20.29
C GLU A 147 -7.70 -16.19 18.78
N ALA A 148 -7.07 -15.11 18.36
CA ALA A 148 -6.83 -14.85 16.94
C ALA A 148 -5.92 -15.93 16.32
N PHE A 149 -4.85 -16.31 17.02
CA PHE A 149 -3.96 -17.39 16.56
C PHE A 149 -4.64 -18.74 16.55
N GLU A 150 -5.45 -19.07 17.57
CA GLU A 150 -6.24 -20.30 17.61
C GLU A 150 -7.24 -20.37 16.45
N LEU A 151 -7.92 -19.27 16.17
CA LEU A 151 -8.87 -19.18 15.06
C LEU A 151 -8.18 -19.41 13.71
N VAL A 152 -7.08 -18.69 13.43
CA VAL A 152 -6.31 -18.85 12.20
C VAL A 152 -5.76 -20.27 12.08
N ALA A 153 -5.21 -20.83 13.15
CA ALA A 153 -4.70 -22.21 13.15
C ALA A 153 -5.80 -23.25 12.91
N SER A 154 -6.98 -23.05 13.51
CA SER A 154 -8.14 -23.93 13.30
C SER A 154 -8.59 -23.92 11.85
N GLU A 155 -8.73 -22.73 11.25
CA GLU A 155 -9.13 -22.60 9.85
C GLU A 155 -8.11 -23.24 8.89
N LEU A 156 -6.83 -22.98 9.08
CA LEU A 156 -5.78 -23.58 8.26
C LEU A 156 -5.71 -25.10 8.42
N ASN A 157 -5.89 -25.62 9.63
CA ASN A 157 -5.87 -27.07 9.89
C ASN A 157 -7.15 -27.78 9.42
N SER A 158 -8.24 -27.06 9.18
CA SER A 158 -9.48 -27.63 8.62
C SER A 158 -9.36 -27.94 7.13
N LEU A 159 -8.38 -27.38 6.44
CA LEU A 159 -8.17 -27.58 5.01
C LEU A 159 -7.68 -29.02 4.74
N SER A 160 -8.20 -29.64 3.69
CA SER A 160 -7.81 -30.99 3.31
C SER A 160 -6.40 -31.09 2.71
N SER A 161 -5.81 -29.97 2.32
CA SER A 161 -4.45 -29.86 1.80
C SER A 161 -3.90 -28.46 2.05
N PRO A 162 -2.62 -28.33 2.43
CA PRO A 162 -1.97 -27.04 2.55
C PRO A 162 -2.02 -26.17 1.28
N ASN A 163 -2.13 -26.80 0.11
CA ASN A 163 -2.23 -26.10 -1.16
C ASN A 163 -3.60 -25.43 -1.41
N GLN A 164 -4.57 -25.60 -0.53
CA GLN A 164 -5.81 -24.83 -0.54
C GLN A 164 -5.65 -23.46 0.11
N ALA A 165 -4.56 -23.23 0.84
CA ALA A 165 -4.21 -21.92 1.39
C ALA A 165 -3.30 -21.15 0.42
N LEU A 166 -3.46 -19.84 0.43
CA LEU A 166 -2.66 -18.88 -0.34
C LEU A 166 -2.18 -17.77 0.60
N PHE A 167 -0.88 -17.49 0.58
CA PHE A 167 -0.23 -16.54 1.47
C PHE A 167 0.27 -15.34 0.66
N TYR A 168 -0.54 -14.30 0.57
CA TYR A 168 -0.21 -13.08 -0.16
C TYR A 168 0.50 -12.07 0.74
N THR A 169 1.51 -11.42 0.21
CA THR A 169 2.14 -10.26 0.83
C THR A 169 2.33 -9.12 -0.17
N SER A 170 2.34 -7.91 0.34
CA SER A 170 2.57 -6.70 -0.46
C SER A 170 4.00 -6.21 -0.25
N GLY A 171 4.53 -5.42 -1.19
CA GLY A 171 5.83 -4.77 -1.08
C GLY A 171 5.95 -3.76 0.08
N ARG A 172 4.86 -3.51 0.80
CA ARG A 172 4.86 -2.66 2.01
C ARG A 172 5.21 -3.42 3.29
N ALA A 173 5.30 -4.74 3.25
CA ALA A 173 5.78 -5.53 4.37
C ALA A 173 7.30 -5.31 4.54
N SER A 174 7.78 -5.27 5.79
CA SER A 174 9.21 -5.28 6.03
C SER A 174 9.84 -6.60 5.58
N ASN A 175 11.13 -6.59 5.26
CA ASN A 175 11.84 -7.79 4.85
C ASN A 175 11.78 -8.89 5.93
N GLU A 176 11.85 -8.51 7.21
CA GLU A 176 11.74 -9.43 8.33
C GLU A 176 10.35 -10.06 8.41
N ALA A 177 9.29 -9.26 8.24
CA ALA A 177 7.92 -9.77 8.22
C ALA A 177 7.68 -10.69 7.03
N ALA A 178 8.15 -10.33 5.83
CA ALA A 178 8.04 -11.15 4.63
C ALA A 178 8.80 -12.48 4.79
N PHE A 179 9.99 -12.46 5.39
CA PHE A 179 10.77 -13.65 5.68
C PHE A 179 10.06 -14.60 6.65
N LEU A 180 9.56 -14.08 7.77
CA LEU A 180 8.80 -14.88 8.75
C LEU A 180 7.52 -15.45 8.14
N TYR A 181 6.83 -14.67 7.32
CA TYR A 181 5.64 -15.11 6.63
C TYR A 181 5.93 -16.25 5.63
N GLN A 182 7.04 -16.15 4.90
CA GLN A 182 7.50 -17.22 4.02
C GLN A 182 7.85 -18.50 4.81
N LEU A 183 8.54 -18.38 5.95
CA LEU A 183 8.83 -19.53 6.82
C LEU A 183 7.57 -20.18 7.31
N PHE A 184 6.59 -19.38 7.76
CA PHE A 184 5.30 -19.88 8.20
C PHE A 184 4.57 -20.67 7.10
N ALA A 185 4.50 -20.12 5.87
CA ALA A 185 3.84 -20.79 4.75
C ALA A 185 4.52 -22.12 4.39
N ARG A 186 5.86 -22.15 4.43
CA ARG A 186 6.64 -23.38 4.15
C ARG A 186 6.52 -24.41 5.25
N GLU A 187 6.51 -24.00 6.51
CA GLU A 187 6.28 -24.90 7.65
C GLU A 187 4.85 -25.47 7.60
N TYR A 188 3.88 -24.66 7.20
CA TYR A 188 2.51 -25.10 6.96
C TYR A 188 2.43 -26.14 5.81
N GLY A 189 3.37 -26.13 4.87
CA GLY A 189 3.53 -27.14 3.82
C GLY A 189 3.10 -26.71 2.42
N THR A 190 3.11 -25.40 2.12
CA THR A 190 2.80 -24.88 0.79
C THR A 190 3.82 -23.85 0.30
N ASN A 191 3.91 -23.70 -1.02
CA ASN A 191 4.64 -22.62 -1.70
C ASN A 191 3.70 -21.65 -2.43
N ASN A 192 2.44 -21.61 -2.09
CA ASN A 192 1.48 -20.66 -2.66
C ASN A 192 1.71 -19.26 -2.09
N LEU A 193 2.74 -18.59 -2.57
CA LEU A 193 3.25 -17.31 -2.13
C LEU A 193 3.21 -16.26 -3.25
N PRO A 194 2.04 -15.91 -3.78
CA PRO A 194 1.95 -14.80 -4.71
C PRO A 194 2.27 -13.48 -3.98
N ASP A 195 2.88 -12.57 -4.69
CA ASP A 195 3.16 -11.24 -4.20
C ASP A 195 2.80 -10.14 -5.21
N CYS A 196 3.00 -8.87 -4.82
CA CYS A 196 2.66 -7.76 -5.68
C CYS A 196 3.58 -7.65 -6.91
N SER A 197 4.82 -8.14 -6.86
CA SER A 197 5.75 -8.06 -8.00
C SER A 197 5.28 -8.89 -9.18
N ASN A 198 4.63 -10.03 -8.95
CA ASN A 198 4.03 -10.83 -10.03
C ASN A 198 2.96 -10.07 -10.81
N MET A 199 2.23 -9.18 -10.16
CA MET A 199 1.16 -8.40 -10.76
C MET A 199 1.61 -7.01 -11.26
N CYS A 200 2.70 -6.47 -10.72
CA CYS A 200 3.14 -5.11 -10.95
C CYS A 200 4.30 -5.01 -11.96
N HIS A 201 5.40 -5.69 -11.71
CA HIS A 201 6.67 -5.52 -12.44
C HIS A 201 7.23 -6.79 -13.09
N GLU A 202 6.57 -7.92 -13.00
CA GLU A 202 7.02 -9.17 -13.62
C GLU A 202 7.24 -8.99 -15.12
N SER A 203 6.29 -8.35 -15.82
CA SER A 203 6.39 -8.08 -17.25
C SER A 203 7.59 -7.21 -17.59
N SER A 204 7.88 -6.20 -16.78
CA SER A 204 9.06 -5.33 -16.96
C SER A 204 10.35 -6.11 -16.76
N GLY A 205 10.44 -6.93 -15.70
CA GLY A 205 11.59 -7.77 -15.43
C GLY A 205 11.85 -8.81 -16.54
N THR A 206 10.80 -9.41 -17.06
CA THR A 206 10.88 -10.36 -18.18
C THR A 206 11.36 -9.67 -19.45
N ALA A 207 10.73 -8.57 -19.83
CA ALA A 207 11.12 -7.82 -21.01
C ALA A 207 12.59 -7.34 -20.96
N LEU A 208 13.00 -6.77 -19.83
CA LEU A 208 14.39 -6.33 -19.65
C LEU A 208 15.37 -7.51 -19.74
N ARG A 209 15.04 -8.65 -19.13
CA ARG A 209 15.89 -9.85 -19.22
C ARG A 209 16.05 -10.36 -20.64
N GLU A 210 14.98 -10.37 -21.41
CA GLU A 210 15.01 -10.79 -22.81
C GLU A 210 15.75 -9.81 -23.70
N MET A 211 15.61 -8.51 -23.47
CA MET A 211 16.16 -7.47 -24.34
C MET A 211 17.61 -7.09 -24.00
N ILE A 212 17.95 -7.05 -22.72
CA ILE A 212 19.29 -6.59 -22.26
C ILE A 212 20.00 -7.59 -21.34
N GLY A 213 19.41 -8.76 -21.08
CA GLY A 213 20.02 -9.83 -20.29
C GLY A 213 19.88 -9.64 -18.76
N VAL A 214 19.34 -8.56 -18.27
CA VAL A 214 19.15 -8.23 -16.85
C VAL A 214 17.74 -7.77 -16.59
N GLY A 215 17.06 -8.35 -15.58
CA GLY A 215 15.69 -8.02 -15.25
C GLY A 215 15.51 -6.72 -14.45
N LYS A 216 16.40 -5.75 -14.60
CA LYS A 216 16.34 -4.44 -13.92
C LYS A 216 17.03 -3.35 -14.75
N GLY A 217 16.85 -2.09 -14.36
CA GLY A 217 17.54 -0.95 -14.97
C GLY A 217 19.07 -1.07 -14.86
N THR A 218 19.77 -0.50 -15.83
CA THR A 218 21.23 -0.55 -15.95
C THR A 218 21.88 0.81 -15.76
N VAL A 219 21.10 1.84 -15.45
CA VAL A 219 21.57 3.20 -15.22
C VAL A 219 21.49 3.56 -13.74
N THR A 220 22.31 4.51 -13.31
CA THR A 220 22.28 5.09 -11.97
C THR A 220 21.44 6.38 -11.95
N LEU A 221 21.19 6.94 -10.78
CA LEU A 221 20.51 8.24 -10.68
C LEU A 221 21.30 9.36 -11.34
N ASP A 222 22.60 9.35 -11.22
CA ASP A 222 23.49 10.36 -11.80
C ASP A 222 23.40 10.37 -13.33
N ASP A 223 23.14 9.24 -13.96
CA ASP A 223 22.96 9.15 -15.40
C ASP A 223 21.76 9.99 -15.90
N PHE A 224 20.72 10.14 -15.07
CA PHE A 224 19.58 11.02 -15.40
C PHE A 224 19.98 12.50 -15.50
N GLU A 225 20.87 12.96 -14.63
CA GLU A 225 21.39 14.32 -14.66
C GLU A 225 22.36 14.57 -15.84
N GLN A 226 23.05 13.52 -16.28
CA GLN A 226 23.95 13.58 -17.42
C GLN A 226 23.24 13.43 -18.78
N ALA A 227 21.99 12.94 -18.77
CA ALA A 227 21.24 12.68 -19.98
C ALA A 227 20.85 14.00 -20.69
N ARG A 228 21.16 14.09 -22.00
CA ARG A 228 20.70 15.23 -22.82
C ARG A 228 19.24 15.13 -23.22
N VAL A 229 18.71 13.93 -23.28
CA VAL A 229 17.32 13.63 -23.66
C VAL A 229 16.86 12.44 -22.84
N ILE A 230 15.66 12.54 -22.28
CA ILE A 230 14.98 11.46 -21.57
C ILE A 230 13.66 11.18 -22.28
N PHE A 231 13.45 9.93 -22.68
CA PHE A 231 12.19 9.49 -23.26
C PHE A 231 11.34 8.83 -22.17
N VAL A 232 10.17 9.38 -21.89
CA VAL A 232 9.18 8.81 -20.98
C VAL A 232 8.08 8.18 -21.82
N VAL A 233 7.96 6.85 -21.77
CA VAL A 233 7.03 6.09 -22.61
C VAL A 233 6.11 5.25 -21.74
N GLY A 234 4.87 5.66 -21.58
CA GLY A 234 3.85 4.93 -20.82
C GLY A 234 4.07 4.87 -19.31
N GLN A 235 5.02 5.63 -18.79
CA GLN A 235 5.34 5.70 -17.37
C GLN A 235 4.63 6.87 -16.71
N ASN A 236 4.45 6.75 -15.39
CA ASN A 236 3.85 7.79 -14.56
C ASN A 236 4.81 8.12 -13.39
N PRO A 237 5.86 8.90 -13.64
CA PRO A 237 6.87 9.24 -12.63
C PRO A 237 6.24 9.87 -11.40
N GLY A 238 6.68 9.46 -10.21
CA GLY A 238 6.15 9.92 -8.93
C GLY A 238 4.89 9.17 -8.45
N THR A 239 4.32 8.29 -9.29
CA THR A 239 3.20 7.42 -8.90
C THR A 239 3.62 5.95 -9.01
N ASN A 240 4.27 5.60 -10.10
CA ASN A 240 4.74 4.25 -10.38
C ASN A 240 5.91 4.36 -11.36
N HIS A 241 7.10 4.06 -10.90
CA HIS A 241 8.41 4.25 -11.56
C HIS A 241 8.91 5.67 -11.62
#